data_923ba6981f8f61d24007f097199767e8
#
_entry.id   923ba6981f8f61d24007f097199767e8
#
_cell.length_a   1.000
_cell.length_b   1.000
_cell.length_c   1.000
_cell.angle_alpha   90.00
_cell.angle_beta   90.00
_cell.angle_gamma   90.00
#
_symmetry.space_group_name_H-M   'P 1'
#
loop_
_entity.id
_entity.type
_entity.pdbx_description
1 polymer ?
#
loop_
_entity_poly.entity_id
_entity_poly.type
_entity_poly.pdbx_seq_one_letter_code
_entity_poly.pdbx_strand_id
1 'polypeptide(L)'
;MSDTTNLTELIQQANQHLVDLKYSEGTIYQYRLVWKHLMKYAETKNYESFSLKLGEDFLSDYYGIREDIKLSSSQVFKVRCIKVLEEFRQHNSFHLCHQRSGRQVPHQFKNPLEEYILLQKELRLSHRTLQGKKIQIIDFLSYLGNKNLMDLNNLIPDDVLLYLETLNKYASATRSGILFTIRDFLAFLISKGYTKSPLSHLLPVVFTNKFERIPSYYSIEEIQKILKQVDRNTEFGRRDYIVILLAVQLGMRAGDIRNLKFENIKWHLDTIEFIQEKTKNSIRLPLIDNLK
;
A
#
# COMPACT_ATOMS: atom_id res chain seq x y z
N MET A 1 26.04 -23.78 23.10
CA MET A 1 26.87 -23.72 21.89
C MET A 1 26.34 -22.53 21.08
N SER A 2 27.12 -21.45 21.06
CA SER A 2 26.75 -20.22 20.30
C SER A 2 27.09 -20.45 18.83
N ASP A 3 26.10 -20.81 18.03
CA ASP A 3 26.23 -20.82 16.58
C ASP A 3 26.44 -19.38 16.10
N THR A 4 27.70 -19.05 15.85
CA THR A 4 28.10 -17.81 15.16
C THR A 4 27.78 -17.95 13.68
N THR A 5 26.49 -17.91 13.34
CA THR A 5 26.09 -17.92 11.93
C THR A 5 26.62 -16.65 11.28
N ASN A 6 27.41 -16.79 10.22
CA ASN A 6 27.97 -15.69 9.46
C ASN A 6 26.80 -14.83 8.94
N LEU A 7 26.89 -13.50 9.10
CA LEU A 7 25.84 -12.56 8.71
C LEU A 7 25.39 -12.75 7.24
N THR A 8 26.33 -13.00 6.34
CA THR A 8 26.04 -13.22 4.91
C THR A 8 25.20 -14.48 4.69
N GLU A 9 25.53 -15.55 5.38
CA GLU A 9 24.85 -16.84 5.29
C GLU A 9 23.44 -16.75 5.86
N LEU A 10 23.28 -16.09 7.02
CA LEU A 10 22.00 -15.82 7.64
C LEU A 10 21.06 -15.04 6.70
N ILE A 11 21.56 -13.98 6.05
CA ILE A 11 20.80 -13.17 5.12
C ILE A 11 20.41 -13.97 3.87
N GLN A 12 21.28 -14.83 3.34
CA GLN A 12 20.97 -15.70 2.21
C GLN A 12 19.83 -16.66 2.53
N GLN A 13 19.90 -17.34 3.67
CA GLN A 13 18.88 -18.26 4.13
C GLN A 13 17.55 -17.55 4.41
N ALA A 14 17.57 -16.40 5.08
CA ALA A 14 16.38 -15.59 5.31
C ALA A 14 15.74 -15.09 4.00
N ASN A 15 16.55 -14.74 2.99
CA ASN A 15 16.05 -14.39 1.65
C ASN A 15 15.35 -15.57 0.97
N GLN A 16 15.93 -16.78 1.05
CA GLN A 16 15.29 -17.97 0.50
C GLN A 16 13.96 -18.24 1.19
N HIS A 17 13.92 -18.11 2.51
CA HIS A 17 12.69 -18.29 3.28
C HIS A 17 11.58 -17.28 2.90
N LEU A 18 11.92 -16.02 2.56
CA LEU A 18 10.96 -15.06 2.00
C LEU A 18 10.35 -15.54 0.67
N VAL A 19 11.15 -16.17 -0.18
CA VAL A 19 10.69 -16.75 -1.45
C VAL A 19 9.76 -17.94 -1.19
N ASP A 20 10.13 -18.84 -0.29
CA ASP A 20 9.36 -20.03 0.09
C ASP A 20 8.00 -19.66 0.68
N LEU A 21 7.94 -18.58 1.46
CA LEU A 21 6.72 -17.98 2.00
C LEU A 21 5.92 -17.19 0.95
N LYS A 22 6.33 -17.17 -0.33
CA LYS A 22 5.65 -16.51 -1.46
C LYS A 22 5.42 -15.01 -1.24
N TYR A 23 6.39 -14.31 -0.64
CA TYR A 23 6.35 -12.85 -0.61
C TYR A 23 6.43 -12.29 -2.04
N SER A 24 5.80 -11.12 -2.28
CA SER A 24 5.90 -10.46 -3.58
C SER A 24 7.36 -10.05 -3.86
N GLU A 25 7.77 -10.07 -5.13
CA GLU A 25 9.12 -9.66 -5.56
C GLU A 25 9.49 -8.27 -5.03
N GLY A 26 8.54 -7.32 -5.07
CA GLY A 26 8.75 -5.97 -4.54
C GLY A 26 9.02 -5.96 -3.03
N THR A 27 8.36 -6.85 -2.25
CA THR A 27 8.62 -6.99 -0.82
C THR A 27 9.99 -7.60 -0.57
N ILE A 28 10.34 -8.67 -1.28
CA ILE A 28 11.64 -9.32 -1.18
C ILE A 28 12.77 -8.32 -1.52
N TYR A 29 12.59 -7.53 -2.58
CA TYR A 29 13.54 -6.47 -2.95
C TYR A 29 13.77 -5.46 -1.81
N GLN A 30 12.70 -5.03 -1.13
CA GLN A 30 12.81 -4.09 0.00
C GLN A 30 13.57 -4.70 1.20
N TYR A 31 13.34 -5.98 1.53
CA TYR A 31 14.11 -6.68 2.55
C TYR A 31 15.59 -6.77 2.17
N ARG A 32 15.88 -7.17 0.92
CA ARG A 32 17.25 -7.26 0.40
C ARG A 32 17.99 -5.94 0.47
N LEU A 33 17.30 -4.84 0.18
CA LEU A 33 17.89 -3.51 0.24
C LEU A 33 18.30 -3.13 1.66
N VAL A 34 17.43 -3.36 2.66
CA VAL A 34 17.74 -3.08 4.07
C VAL A 34 18.88 -3.97 4.56
N TRP A 35 18.85 -5.26 4.25
CA TRP A 35 19.90 -6.20 4.66
C TRP A 35 21.24 -5.95 3.94
N LYS A 36 21.23 -5.48 2.70
CA LYS A 36 22.44 -5.01 2.01
C LYS A 36 23.08 -3.82 2.74
N HIS A 37 22.26 -2.87 3.22
CA HIS A 37 22.78 -1.76 4.02
C HIS A 37 23.31 -2.22 5.38
N LEU A 38 22.65 -3.21 6.02
CA LEU A 38 23.13 -3.83 7.25
C LEU A 38 24.49 -4.50 7.06
N MET A 39 24.66 -5.27 5.98
CA MET A 39 25.96 -5.91 5.66
C MET A 39 27.08 -4.88 5.52
N LYS A 40 26.82 -3.82 4.74
CA LYS A 40 27.80 -2.74 4.56
C LYS A 40 28.13 -2.02 5.87
N TYR A 41 27.15 -1.81 6.74
CA TYR A 41 27.36 -1.25 8.07
C TYR A 41 28.17 -2.18 8.95
N ALA A 42 27.87 -3.48 8.96
CA ALA A 42 28.61 -4.50 9.70
C ALA A 42 30.07 -4.56 9.26
N GLU A 43 30.36 -4.51 7.96
CA GLU A 43 31.71 -4.43 7.40
C GLU A 43 32.49 -3.21 7.94
N THR A 44 31.87 -2.03 7.95
CA THR A 44 32.50 -0.79 8.43
C THR A 44 32.77 -0.79 9.92
N LYS A 45 32.05 -1.61 10.69
CA LYS A 45 32.17 -1.73 12.14
C LYS A 45 32.90 -3.02 12.56
N ASN A 46 33.39 -3.82 11.62
CA ASN A 46 34.09 -5.11 11.83
C ASN A 46 33.25 -6.15 12.58
N TYR A 47 31.96 -6.24 12.30
CA TYR A 47 31.09 -7.31 12.80
C TYR A 47 31.06 -8.49 11.81
N GLU A 48 31.40 -9.69 12.27
CA GLU A 48 31.38 -10.93 11.46
C GLU A 48 30.04 -11.68 11.55
N SER A 49 29.32 -11.51 12.66
CA SER A 49 28.08 -12.23 12.95
C SER A 49 26.94 -11.26 13.29
N PHE A 50 25.71 -11.71 13.06
CA PHE A 50 24.52 -10.95 13.43
C PHE A 50 24.22 -11.07 14.92
N SER A 51 23.92 -9.94 15.54
CA SER A 51 23.35 -9.85 16.89
C SER A 51 22.21 -8.81 16.90
N LEU A 52 21.27 -8.95 17.84
CA LEU A 52 20.21 -7.94 18.00
C LEU A 52 20.80 -6.55 18.24
N LYS A 53 21.88 -6.46 19.02
CA LYS A 53 22.60 -5.21 19.28
C LYS A 53 23.14 -4.58 17.99
N LEU A 54 23.77 -5.36 17.11
CA LEU A 54 24.19 -4.87 15.80
C LEU A 54 23.00 -4.30 15.00
N GLY A 55 21.85 -4.97 15.06
CA GLY A 55 20.64 -4.50 14.41
C GLY A 55 20.11 -3.18 14.96
N GLU A 56 20.12 -3.01 16.28
CA GLU A 56 19.71 -1.80 16.99
C GLU A 56 20.67 -0.64 16.69
N ASP A 57 21.98 -0.87 16.79
CA ASP A 57 23.01 0.11 16.46
C ASP A 57 22.90 0.56 14.99
N PHE A 58 22.67 -0.38 14.06
CA PHE A 58 22.43 -0.07 12.65
C PHE A 58 21.18 0.79 12.45
N LEU A 59 20.06 0.47 13.11
CA LEU A 59 18.84 1.26 13.00
C LEU A 59 19.04 2.68 13.52
N SER A 60 19.76 2.83 14.62
CA SER A 60 20.07 4.13 15.24
C SER A 60 21.08 4.93 14.40
N ASP A 61 22.23 4.35 14.07
CA ASP A 61 23.33 5.07 13.43
C ASP A 61 23.09 5.36 11.96
N TYR A 62 22.52 4.37 11.24
CA TYR A 62 22.35 4.49 9.78
C TYR A 62 21.03 5.14 9.37
N TYR A 63 19.94 4.88 10.12
CA TYR A 63 18.62 5.39 9.80
C TYR A 63 18.08 6.43 10.78
N GLY A 64 18.80 6.74 11.87
CA GLY A 64 18.36 7.67 12.90
C GLY A 64 17.10 7.22 13.65
N ILE A 65 16.83 5.92 13.72
CA ILE A 65 15.63 5.37 14.35
C ILE A 65 15.89 5.16 15.85
N ARG A 66 15.14 5.86 16.69
CA ARG A 66 15.18 5.74 18.16
C ARG A 66 13.81 5.31 18.67
N GLU A 67 13.77 4.59 19.79
CA GLU A 67 12.53 4.03 20.35
C GLU A 67 11.53 5.09 20.83
N ASP A 68 11.98 6.28 21.17
CA ASP A 68 11.16 7.34 21.82
C ASP A 68 10.34 8.16 20.83
N ILE A 69 10.41 7.90 19.52
CA ILE A 69 9.76 8.72 18.49
C ILE A 69 8.70 7.91 17.74
N LYS A 70 7.56 8.54 17.47
CA LYS A 70 6.54 7.94 16.59
C LYS A 70 7.11 7.68 15.21
N LEU A 71 7.32 6.41 14.90
CA LEU A 71 7.96 5.97 13.66
C LEU A 71 7.02 6.15 12.45
N SER A 72 7.59 6.60 11.33
CA SER A 72 6.92 6.56 10.03
C SER A 72 6.78 5.10 9.54
N SER A 73 5.86 4.85 8.60
CA SER A 73 5.65 3.50 8.03
C SER A 73 6.94 2.90 7.42
N SER A 74 7.79 3.74 6.83
CA SER A 74 9.08 3.31 6.28
C SER A 74 10.06 2.89 7.38
N GLN A 75 10.10 3.62 8.49
CA GLN A 75 10.95 3.28 9.65
C GLN A 75 10.46 2.01 10.34
N VAL A 76 9.15 1.84 10.53
CA VAL A 76 8.53 0.61 11.05
C VAL A 76 8.94 -0.60 10.20
N PHE A 77 8.97 -0.46 8.87
CA PHE A 77 9.40 -1.54 7.99
C PHE A 77 10.87 -1.90 8.20
N LYS A 78 11.76 -0.92 8.37
CA LYS A 78 13.21 -1.15 8.63
C LYS A 78 13.43 -1.87 9.95
N VAL A 79 12.75 -1.43 11.01
CA VAL A 79 12.77 -2.13 12.32
C VAL A 79 12.30 -3.58 12.15
N ARG A 80 11.25 -3.79 11.38
CA ARG A 80 10.75 -5.13 11.08
C ARG A 80 11.79 -6.00 10.36
N CYS A 81 12.53 -5.46 9.38
CA CYS A 81 13.57 -6.23 8.68
C CYS A 81 14.63 -6.78 9.65
N ILE A 82 14.98 -6.03 10.69
CA ILE A 82 15.92 -6.47 11.72
C ILE A 82 15.27 -7.53 12.64
N LYS A 83 14.03 -7.30 13.09
CA LYS A 83 13.31 -8.26 13.92
C LYS A 83 13.09 -9.60 13.23
N VAL A 84 12.77 -9.58 11.94
CA VAL A 84 12.61 -10.80 11.13
C VAL A 84 13.93 -11.56 11.01
N LEU A 85 15.06 -10.85 10.85
CA LEU A 85 16.37 -11.49 10.79
C LEU A 85 16.76 -12.13 12.13
N GLU A 86 16.43 -11.48 13.25
CA GLU A 86 16.64 -12.03 14.59
C GLU A 86 15.74 -13.25 14.85
N GLU A 87 14.46 -13.19 14.48
CA GLU A 87 13.55 -14.33 14.58
C GLU A 87 14.05 -15.53 13.77
N PHE A 88 14.55 -15.27 12.55
CA PHE A 88 15.12 -16.30 11.70
C PHE A 88 16.40 -16.90 12.32
N ARG A 89 17.26 -16.08 12.89
CA ARG A 89 18.47 -16.55 13.61
C ARG A 89 18.13 -17.46 14.79
N GLN A 90 17.06 -17.15 15.53
CA GLN A 90 16.66 -17.89 16.73
C GLN A 90 15.93 -19.19 16.40
N HIS A 91 15.08 -19.18 15.37
CA HIS A 91 14.11 -20.25 15.11
C HIS A 91 14.26 -20.90 13.73
N ASN A 92 15.22 -20.45 12.92
CA ASN A 92 15.40 -20.83 11.52
C ASN A 92 14.12 -20.69 10.68
N SER A 93 13.21 -19.84 11.13
CA SER A 93 11.94 -19.52 10.50
C SER A 93 11.39 -18.19 11.01
N PHE A 94 10.54 -17.56 10.23
CA PHE A 94 9.67 -16.47 10.68
C PHE A 94 8.31 -16.59 10.03
N HIS A 95 7.30 -16.12 10.73
CA HIS A 95 5.93 -16.19 10.20
C HIS A 95 5.65 -15.04 9.25
N LEU A 96 4.77 -15.31 8.25
CA LEU A 96 4.20 -14.26 7.43
C LEU A 96 3.58 -13.19 8.34
N CYS A 97 4.26 -12.06 8.47
CA CYS A 97 3.84 -10.96 9.36
C CYS A 97 2.55 -10.25 8.90
N HIS A 98 1.83 -10.79 7.92
CA HIS A 98 0.60 -10.23 7.39
C HIS A 98 -0.50 -11.25 7.15
N GLN A 99 -0.58 -12.26 7.96
CA GLN A 99 -1.95 -12.58 8.36
C GLN A 99 -2.39 -11.38 9.21
N ARG A 100 -3.01 -10.39 8.61
CA ARG A 100 -3.89 -9.49 9.34
C ARG A 100 -4.93 -10.42 9.97
N SER A 101 -4.56 -10.96 11.14
CA SER A 101 -5.46 -11.71 12.00
C SER A 101 -6.68 -10.82 12.16
N GLY A 102 -7.83 -11.23 11.71
CA GLY A 102 -9.07 -10.52 11.92
C GLY A 102 -9.92 -10.17 10.70
N ARG A 103 -9.40 -10.27 9.46
CA ARG A 103 -10.23 -10.06 8.27
C ARG A 103 -10.61 -11.38 7.61
N GLN A 104 -11.10 -12.32 8.39
CA GLN A 104 -11.66 -13.55 7.85
C GLN A 104 -13.14 -13.33 7.58
N VAL A 105 -13.55 -13.63 6.34
CA VAL A 105 -14.97 -13.65 6.01
C VAL A 105 -15.59 -14.85 6.73
N PRO A 106 -16.62 -14.65 7.57
CA PRO A 106 -17.36 -15.79 8.13
C PRO A 106 -17.82 -16.71 7.01
N HIS A 107 -17.70 -18.03 7.23
CA HIS A 107 -17.92 -19.03 6.18
C HIS A 107 -19.26 -18.86 5.47
N GLN A 108 -20.31 -18.54 6.26
CA GLN A 108 -21.68 -18.34 5.77
C GLN A 108 -21.83 -17.14 4.81
N PHE A 109 -20.90 -16.20 4.81
CA PHE A 109 -20.96 -14.99 3.97
C PHE A 109 -19.99 -15.02 2.77
N LYS A 110 -19.30 -16.15 2.54
CA LYS A 110 -18.34 -16.26 1.42
C LYS A 110 -19.01 -16.12 0.06
N ASN A 111 -20.11 -16.87 -0.15
CA ASN A 111 -20.80 -16.87 -1.45
C ASN A 111 -21.32 -15.48 -1.85
N PRO A 112 -22.09 -14.74 -1.00
CA PRO A 112 -22.53 -13.39 -1.35
C PRO A 112 -21.38 -12.44 -1.65
N LEU A 113 -20.24 -12.56 -0.95
CA LEU A 113 -19.06 -11.74 -1.24
C LEU A 113 -18.44 -12.08 -2.59
N GLU A 114 -18.27 -13.37 -2.91
CA GLU A 114 -17.66 -13.83 -4.15
C GLU A 114 -18.51 -13.44 -5.36
N GLU A 115 -19.82 -13.61 -5.30
CA GLU A 115 -20.74 -13.19 -6.35
C GLU A 115 -20.74 -11.68 -6.56
N TYR A 116 -20.72 -10.90 -5.48
CA TYR A 116 -20.60 -9.45 -5.59
C TYR A 116 -19.29 -9.04 -6.26
N ILE A 117 -18.17 -9.63 -5.86
CA ILE A 117 -16.86 -9.32 -6.45
C ILE A 117 -16.81 -9.72 -7.93
N LEU A 118 -17.45 -10.83 -8.30
CA LEU A 118 -17.57 -11.25 -9.69
C LEU A 118 -18.33 -10.21 -10.52
N LEU A 119 -19.51 -9.78 -10.04
CA LEU A 119 -20.29 -8.71 -10.67
C LEU A 119 -19.46 -7.41 -10.84
N GLN A 120 -18.72 -7.01 -9.81
CA GLN A 120 -17.88 -5.81 -9.88
C GLN A 120 -16.72 -5.94 -10.89
N LYS A 121 -16.21 -7.17 -11.14
CA LYS A 121 -15.23 -7.43 -12.20
C LYS A 121 -15.83 -7.24 -13.60
N GLU A 122 -17.05 -7.69 -13.81
CA GLU A 122 -17.77 -7.51 -15.09
C GLU A 122 -17.95 -6.02 -15.43
N LEU A 123 -18.07 -5.15 -14.42
CA LEU A 123 -18.11 -3.69 -14.57
C LEU A 123 -16.74 -3.07 -14.90
N ARG A 124 -15.71 -3.88 -15.14
CA ARG A 124 -14.34 -3.48 -15.53
C ARG A 124 -13.67 -2.51 -14.56
N LEU A 125 -14.00 -2.60 -13.28
CA LEU A 125 -13.33 -1.79 -12.25
C LEU A 125 -11.84 -2.16 -12.14
N SER A 126 -10.99 -1.18 -11.80
CA SER A 126 -9.57 -1.44 -11.59
C SER A 126 -9.35 -2.44 -10.45
N HIS A 127 -8.30 -3.27 -10.56
CA HIS A 127 -7.93 -4.24 -9.52
C HIS A 127 -7.82 -3.58 -8.14
N ARG A 128 -7.24 -2.37 -8.07
CA ARG A 128 -7.11 -1.61 -6.82
C ARG A 128 -8.47 -1.22 -6.24
N THR A 129 -9.43 -0.81 -7.08
CA THR A 129 -10.79 -0.48 -6.67
C THR A 129 -11.50 -1.72 -6.13
N LEU A 130 -11.40 -2.85 -6.83
CA LEU A 130 -11.97 -4.13 -6.41
C LEU A 130 -11.41 -4.59 -5.06
N GLN A 131 -10.10 -4.51 -4.86
CA GLN A 131 -9.47 -4.86 -3.59
C GLN A 131 -9.95 -3.94 -2.45
N GLY A 132 -10.06 -2.63 -2.71
CA GLY A 132 -10.60 -1.68 -1.75
C GLY A 132 -12.03 -2.01 -1.33
N LYS A 133 -12.93 -2.23 -2.29
CA LYS A 133 -14.31 -2.67 -2.03
C LYS A 133 -14.36 -3.99 -1.27
N LYS A 134 -13.58 -4.99 -1.70
CA LYS A 134 -13.50 -6.30 -1.04
C LYS A 134 -13.13 -6.17 0.44
N ILE A 135 -12.11 -5.38 0.77
CA ILE A 135 -11.67 -5.17 2.14
C ILE A 135 -12.78 -4.53 2.99
N GLN A 136 -13.45 -3.50 2.46
CA GLN A 136 -14.52 -2.80 3.16
C GLN A 136 -15.73 -3.72 3.45
N ILE A 137 -16.07 -4.59 2.51
CA ILE A 137 -17.17 -5.55 2.69
C ILE A 137 -16.76 -6.65 3.68
N ILE A 138 -15.52 -7.13 3.63
CA ILE A 138 -15.01 -8.11 4.60
C ILE A 138 -15.09 -7.54 6.02
N ASP A 139 -14.71 -6.28 6.21
CA ASP A 139 -14.80 -5.63 7.53
C ASP A 139 -16.26 -5.56 8.02
N PHE A 140 -17.22 -5.27 7.13
CA PHE A 140 -18.64 -5.29 7.46
C PHE A 140 -19.16 -6.70 7.79
N LEU A 141 -18.87 -7.68 6.94
CA LEU A 141 -19.30 -9.07 7.16
C LEU A 141 -18.67 -9.70 8.41
N SER A 142 -17.41 -9.36 8.70
CA SER A 142 -16.74 -9.79 9.94
C SER A 142 -17.43 -9.18 11.17
N TYR A 143 -17.83 -7.91 11.08
CA TYR A 143 -18.61 -7.27 12.15
C TYR A 143 -19.93 -7.99 12.39
N LEU A 144 -20.69 -8.32 11.32
CA LEU A 144 -21.94 -9.07 11.43
C LEU A 144 -21.73 -10.48 12.01
N GLY A 145 -20.67 -11.17 11.59
CA GLY A 145 -20.30 -12.47 12.14
C GLY A 145 -19.98 -12.42 13.64
N ASN A 146 -19.28 -11.38 14.08
CA ASN A 146 -19.00 -11.15 15.51
C ASN A 146 -20.26 -10.84 16.34
N LYS A 147 -21.35 -10.42 15.70
CA LYS A 147 -22.69 -10.28 16.29
C LYS A 147 -23.51 -11.59 16.24
N ASN A 148 -22.85 -12.70 15.88
CA ASN A 148 -23.49 -14.02 15.72
C ASN A 148 -24.60 -14.06 14.66
N LEU A 149 -24.57 -13.15 13.66
CA LEU A 149 -25.47 -13.25 12.51
C LEU A 149 -25.06 -14.44 11.65
N MET A 150 -25.96 -15.40 11.52
CA MET A 150 -25.68 -16.63 10.74
C MET A 150 -26.25 -16.59 9.33
N ASP A 151 -27.29 -15.80 9.09
CA ASP A 151 -27.96 -15.63 7.80
C ASP A 151 -28.27 -14.16 7.51
N LEU A 152 -27.92 -13.69 6.33
CA LEU A 152 -28.19 -12.31 5.88
C LEU A 152 -29.70 -12.00 5.75
N ASN A 153 -30.55 -13.02 5.64
CA ASN A 153 -32.00 -12.83 5.70
C ASN A 153 -32.48 -12.27 7.03
N ASN A 154 -31.70 -12.48 8.09
CA ASN A 154 -31.98 -11.97 9.42
C ASN A 154 -31.32 -10.64 9.72
N LEU A 155 -30.71 -10.01 8.72
CA LEU A 155 -30.07 -8.69 8.86
C LEU A 155 -31.16 -7.63 9.09
N ILE A 156 -31.06 -6.94 10.22
CA ILE A 156 -32.00 -5.91 10.65
C ILE A 156 -31.39 -4.50 10.55
N PRO A 157 -32.20 -3.43 10.53
CA PRO A 157 -31.74 -2.05 10.51
C PRO A 157 -30.70 -1.72 11.58
N ASP A 158 -30.89 -2.20 12.81
CA ASP A 158 -30.02 -1.92 13.94
C ASP A 158 -28.58 -2.45 13.74
N ASP A 159 -28.42 -3.60 13.07
CA ASP A 159 -27.08 -4.13 12.75
C ASP A 159 -26.29 -3.20 11.84
N VAL A 160 -26.99 -2.59 10.88
CA VAL A 160 -26.40 -1.63 9.95
C VAL A 160 -26.09 -0.32 10.67
N LEU A 161 -27.00 0.21 11.48
CA LEU A 161 -26.81 1.45 12.23
C LEU A 161 -25.66 1.35 13.24
N LEU A 162 -25.59 0.26 14.00
CA LEU A 162 -24.49 0.01 14.94
C LEU A 162 -23.13 -0.15 14.22
N TYR A 163 -23.12 -0.73 13.01
CA TYR A 163 -21.89 -0.74 12.22
C TYR A 163 -21.44 0.67 11.84
N LEU A 164 -22.38 1.59 11.49
CA LEU A 164 -22.04 2.97 11.17
C LEU A 164 -21.31 3.70 12.31
N GLU A 165 -21.67 3.42 13.56
CA GLU A 165 -21.00 4.00 14.72
C GLU A 165 -19.52 3.62 14.76
N THR A 166 -19.17 2.40 14.34
CA THR A 166 -17.77 1.96 14.29
C THR A 166 -16.92 2.75 13.29
N LEU A 167 -17.57 3.43 12.34
CA LEU A 167 -16.91 4.22 11.30
C LEU A 167 -16.56 5.65 11.73
N ASN A 168 -16.99 6.10 12.91
CA ASN A 168 -16.74 7.47 13.40
C ASN A 168 -15.25 7.79 13.59
N LYS A 169 -14.41 6.78 13.74
CA LYS A 169 -12.94 6.91 13.81
C LYS A 169 -12.27 7.32 12.48
N TYR A 170 -12.99 7.22 11.37
CA TYR A 170 -12.43 7.54 10.04
C TYR A 170 -12.74 9.00 9.65
N ALA A 171 -11.83 9.61 8.87
CA ALA A 171 -12.07 10.89 8.24
C ALA A 171 -13.28 10.85 7.29
N SER A 172 -13.98 11.98 7.12
CA SER A 172 -15.22 12.11 6.33
C SER A 172 -15.12 11.50 4.94
N ALA A 173 -14.01 11.76 4.22
CA ALA A 173 -13.80 11.22 2.88
C ALA A 173 -13.67 9.67 2.87
N THR A 174 -12.96 9.09 3.85
CA THR A 174 -12.83 7.63 4.00
C THR A 174 -14.18 7.01 4.34
N ARG A 175 -14.90 7.60 5.29
CA ARG A 175 -16.23 7.17 5.70
C ARG A 175 -17.21 7.20 4.52
N SER A 176 -17.23 8.28 3.74
CA SER A 176 -18.05 8.38 2.52
C SER A 176 -17.77 7.24 1.54
N GLY A 177 -16.49 6.91 1.29
CA GLY A 177 -16.11 5.79 0.43
C GLY A 177 -16.57 4.42 0.94
N ILE A 178 -16.45 4.18 2.26
CA ILE A 178 -16.93 2.94 2.89
C ILE A 178 -18.46 2.84 2.74
N LEU A 179 -19.18 3.91 3.08
CA LEU A 179 -20.64 3.94 3.01
C LEU A 179 -21.15 3.72 1.57
N PHE A 180 -20.47 4.28 0.57
CA PHE A 180 -20.79 4.03 -0.83
C PHE A 180 -20.66 2.54 -1.16
N THR A 181 -19.58 1.90 -0.74
CA THR A 181 -19.36 0.46 -1.01
C THR A 181 -20.39 -0.42 -0.29
N ILE A 182 -20.69 -0.12 0.98
CA ILE A 182 -21.70 -0.90 1.74
C ILE A 182 -23.09 -0.71 1.17
N ARG A 183 -23.45 0.50 0.76
CA ARG A 183 -24.75 0.76 0.09
C ARG A 183 -24.91 -0.05 -1.19
N ASP A 184 -23.87 -0.08 -2.02
CA ASP A 184 -23.82 -0.85 -3.25
C ASP A 184 -23.95 -2.37 -2.97
N PHE A 185 -23.26 -2.85 -1.94
CA PHE A 185 -23.33 -4.25 -1.50
C PHE A 185 -24.73 -4.61 -0.95
N LEU A 186 -25.34 -3.78 -0.10
CA LEU A 186 -26.69 -4.01 0.42
C LEU A 186 -27.76 -4.01 -0.70
N ALA A 187 -27.60 -3.14 -1.69
CA ALA A 187 -28.47 -3.15 -2.89
C ALA A 187 -28.30 -4.46 -3.70
N PHE A 188 -27.07 -4.95 -3.81
CA PHE A 188 -26.80 -6.25 -4.43
C PHE A 188 -27.43 -7.40 -3.62
N LEU A 189 -27.31 -7.42 -2.30
CA LEU A 189 -27.89 -8.48 -1.47
C LEU A 189 -29.39 -8.64 -1.66
N ILE A 190 -30.12 -7.51 -1.74
CA ILE A 190 -31.57 -7.56 -2.00
C ILE A 190 -31.88 -8.01 -3.42
N SER A 191 -31.12 -7.56 -4.41
CA SER A 191 -31.32 -7.94 -5.82
C SER A 191 -31.12 -9.45 -6.08
N LYS A 192 -30.30 -10.09 -5.23
CA LYS A 192 -30.01 -11.54 -5.28
C LYS A 192 -30.84 -12.37 -4.29
N GLY A 193 -31.69 -11.73 -3.49
CA GLY A 193 -32.54 -12.42 -2.51
C GLY A 193 -31.80 -12.89 -1.26
N TYR A 194 -30.59 -12.38 -0.97
CA TYR A 194 -29.86 -12.67 0.26
C TYR A 194 -30.43 -11.94 1.49
N THR A 195 -31.19 -10.88 1.27
CA THR A 195 -31.92 -10.17 2.32
C THR A 195 -33.29 -9.72 1.81
N LYS A 196 -34.28 -9.66 2.71
CA LYS A 196 -35.65 -9.24 2.39
C LYS A 196 -35.86 -7.75 2.53
N SER A 197 -35.01 -7.09 3.35
CA SER A 197 -35.21 -5.68 3.70
C SER A 197 -34.30 -4.76 2.87
N PRO A 198 -34.83 -3.66 2.30
CA PRO A 198 -34.05 -2.70 1.54
C PRO A 198 -33.26 -1.78 2.48
N LEU A 199 -32.15 -2.28 3.05
CA LEU A 199 -31.37 -1.58 4.08
C LEU A 199 -30.43 -0.51 3.52
N SER A 200 -30.23 -0.45 2.22
CA SER A 200 -29.29 0.49 1.58
C SER A 200 -29.67 1.97 1.80
N HIS A 201 -30.96 2.28 1.98
CA HIS A 201 -31.44 3.65 2.24
C HIS A 201 -31.13 4.16 3.66
N LEU A 202 -30.84 3.27 4.61
CA LEU A 202 -30.45 3.65 5.98
C LEU A 202 -29.08 4.31 6.05
N LEU A 203 -28.24 4.10 5.05
CA LEU A 203 -26.89 4.64 5.02
C LEU A 203 -26.92 6.13 4.68
N PRO A 204 -26.41 7.01 5.58
CA PRO A 204 -26.39 8.44 5.32
C PRO A 204 -25.42 8.78 4.17
N VAL A 205 -25.76 9.85 3.45
CA VAL A 205 -24.82 10.46 2.51
C VAL A 205 -23.91 11.40 3.30
N VAL A 206 -22.61 11.04 3.39
CA VAL A 206 -21.62 11.89 4.04
C VAL A 206 -21.10 12.89 3.00
N PHE A 207 -21.45 14.15 3.18
CA PHE A 207 -20.89 15.23 2.38
C PHE A 207 -19.44 15.46 2.77
N THR A 208 -18.55 15.39 1.78
CA THR A 208 -17.13 15.73 1.96
C THR A 208 -16.90 17.10 1.35
N ASN A 209 -16.51 18.06 2.18
CA ASN A 209 -16.12 19.36 1.66
C ASN A 209 -14.73 19.24 1.00
N LYS A 210 -14.67 19.41 -0.32
CA LYS A 210 -13.40 19.39 -1.06
C LYS A 210 -12.46 20.52 -0.66
N PHE A 211 -12.98 21.58 -0.05
CA PHE A 211 -12.25 22.77 0.38
C PHE A 211 -11.91 22.76 1.88
N GLU A 212 -12.18 21.66 2.59
CA GLU A 212 -11.87 21.52 4.03
C GLU A 212 -10.35 21.57 4.29
N ARG A 213 -9.55 21.20 3.30
CA ARG A 213 -8.09 21.30 3.37
C ARG A 213 -7.58 22.34 2.39
N ILE A 214 -6.77 23.26 2.89
CA ILE A 214 -6.02 24.16 2.03
C ILE A 214 -5.10 23.31 1.14
N PRO A 215 -5.17 23.45 -0.20
CA PRO A 215 -4.27 22.72 -1.08
C PRO A 215 -2.81 23.02 -0.71
N SER A 216 -2.02 22.00 -0.44
CA SER A 216 -0.57 22.15 -0.30
C SER A 216 0.06 22.25 -1.69
N TYR A 217 0.98 23.19 -1.85
CA TYR A 217 1.80 23.33 -3.05
C TYR A 217 3.26 23.56 -2.63
N TYR A 218 4.16 23.24 -3.52
CA TYR A 218 5.56 23.60 -3.36
C TYR A 218 5.84 24.90 -4.10
N SER A 219 6.56 25.83 -3.47
CA SER A 219 7.02 27.03 -4.14
C SER A 219 8.10 26.70 -5.19
N ILE A 220 8.35 27.63 -6.10
CA ILE A 220 9.38 27.44 -7.13
C ILE A 220 10.76 27.24 -6.47
N GLU A 221 11.03 27.97 -5.38
CA GLU A 221 12.28 27.89 -4.63
C GLU A 221 12.43 26.51 -3.95
N GLU A 222 11.34 25.95 -3.41
CA GLU A 222 11.34 24.61 -2.81
C GLU A 222 11.59 23.54 -3.87
N ILE A 223 10.94 23.65 -5.03
CA ILE A 223 11.16 22.76 -6.17
C ILE A 223 12.61 22.81 -6.63
N GLN A 224 13.19 24.00 -6.76
CA GLN A 224 14.58 24.17 -7.15
C GLN A 224 15.54 23.55 -6.11
N LYS A 225 15.26 23.71 -4.82
CA LYS A 225 16.03 23.06 -3.75
C LYS A 225 15.98 21.55 -3.87
N ILE A 226 14.80 20.97 -4.11
CA ILE A 226 14.63 19.52 -4.31
C ILE A 226 15.47 19.05 -5.50
N LEU A 227 15.35 19.71 -6.65
CA LEU A 227 16.09 19.36 -7.86
C LEU A 227 17.61 19.44 -7.70
N LYS A 228 18.12 20.43 -6.92
CA LYS A 228 19.55 20.57 -6.61
C LYS A 228 20.11 19.44 -5.74
N GLN A 229 19.27 18.80 -4.91
CA GLN A 229 19.68 17.69 -4.04
C GLN A 229 19.76 16.35 -4.78
N VAL A 230 19.23 16.28 -6.00
CA VAL A 230 19.26 15.04 -6.78
C VAL A 230 20.65 14.84 -7.40
N ASP A 231 21.36 13.80 -6.99
CA ASP A 231 22.67 13.44 -7.56
C ASP A 231 22.52 12.85 -8.97
N ARG A 232 22.67 13.69 -9.97
CA ARG A 232 22.56 13.30 -11.41
C ARG A 232 23.75 12.51 -11.95
N ASN A 233 24.80 12.28 -11.17
CA ASN A 233 25.93 11.45 -11.58
C ASN A 233 25.59 9.96 -11.54
N THR A 234 24.53 9.58 -10.81
CA THR A 234 24.04 8.21 -10.74
C THR A 234 22.88 7.97 -11.71
N GLU A 235 22.71 6.73 -12.16
CA GLU A 235 21.56 6.34 -13.02
C GLU A 235 20.21 6.59 -12.32
N PHE A 236 20.15 6.25 -11.04
CA PHE A 236 18.94 6.48 -10.24
C PHE A 236 18.63 7.97 -10.08
N GLY A 237 19.65 8.78 -9.84
CA GLY A 237 19.46 10.22 -9.70
C GLY A 237 19.02 10.89 -11.02
N ARG A 238 19.58 10.50 -12.17
CA ARG A 238 19.10 10.98 -13.48
C ARG A 238 17.62 10.63 -13.70
N ARG A 239 17.24 9.39 -13.41
CA ARG A 239 15.84 8.96 -13.47
C ARG A 239 14.95 9.79 -12.54
N ASP A 240 15.33 9.93 -11.28
CA ASP A 240 14.54 10.64 -10.28
C ASP A 240 14.41 12.14 -10.62
N TYR A 241 15.45 12.74 -11.19
CA TYR A 241 15.42 14.12 -11.69
C TYR A 241 14.35 14.27 -12.80
N ILE A 242 14.33 13.38 -13.81
CA ILE A 242 13.33 13.43 -14.87
C ILE A 242 11.93 13.17 -14.35
N VAL A 243 11.75 12.23 -13.40
CA VAL A 243 10.46 11.96 -12.75
C VAL A 243 9.90 13.23 -12.08
N ILE A 244 10.74 13.98 -11.37
CA ILE A 244 10.35 15.25 -10.73
C ILE A 244 10.01 16.30 -11.79
N LEU A 245 10.80 16.44 -12.85
CA LEU A 245 10.51 17.38 -13.94
C LEU A 245 9.19 17.10 -14.64
N LEU A 246 8.91 15.84 -14.98
CA LEU A 246 7.64 15.42 -15.59
C LEU A 246 6.44 15.78 -14.69
N ALA A 247 6.58 15.59 -13.38
CA ALA A 247 5.53 15.93 -12.43
C ALA A 247 5.34 17.45 -12.32
N VAL A 248 6.43 18.22 -12.22
CA VAL A 248 6.40 19.66 -11.97
C VAL A 248 6.04 20.46 -13.23
N GLN A 249 6.65 20.15 -14.37
CA GLN A 249 6.51 20.94 -15.59
C GLN A 249 5.30 20.54 -16.43
N LEU A 250 4.96 19.23 -16.44
CA LEU A 250 3.86 18.72 -17.25
C LEU A 250 2.63 18.30 -16.43
N GLY A 251 2.69 18.40 -15.10
CA GLY A 251 1.57 18.02 -14.23
C GLY A 251 1.17 16.54 -14.34
N MET A 252 2.08 15.67 -14.75
CA MET A 252 1.79 14.26 -14.95
C MET A 252 1.50 13.55 -13.62
N ARG A 253 0.52 12.66 -13.62
CA ARG A 253 0.25 11.83 -12.43
C ARG A 253 1.35 10.81 -12.22
N ALA A 254 1.69 10.54 -10.95
CA ALA A 254 2.73 9.57 -10.58
C ALA A 254 2.53 8.17 -11.21
N GLY A 255 1.27 7.72 -11.38
CA GLY A 255 0.93 6.47 -12.06
C GLY A 255 1.30 6.50 -13.54
N ASP A 256 1.02 7.61 -14.21
CA ASP A 256 1.30 7.78 -15.64
C ASP A 256 2.83 7.88 -15.87
N ILE A 257 3.55 8.63 -15.02
CA ILE A 257 5.02 8.71 -15.07
C ILE A 257 5.67 7.33 -14.87
N ARG A 258 5.20 6.55 -13.89
CA ARG A 258 5.72 5.20 -13.62
C ARG A 258 5.57 4.26 -14.80
N ASN A 259 4.49 4.41 -15.57
CA ASN A 259 4.16 3.56 -16.71
C ASN A 259 4.66 4.13 -18.04
N LEU A 260 5.32 5.30 -18.02
CA LEU A 260 5.86 5.91 -19.22
C LEU A 260 7.00 5.05 -19.80
N LYS A 261 6.97 4.82 -21.11
CA LYS A 261 7.98 4.08 -21.84
C LYS A 261 8.66 4.99 -22.87
N PHE A 262 9.85 4.63 -23.29
CA PHE A 262 10.56 5.37 -24.35
C PHE A 262 9.75 5.49 -25.65
N GLU A 263 8.95 4.47 -25.98
CA GLU A 263 8.06 4.51 -27.16
C GLU A 263 6.97 5.59 -27.11
N ASN A 264 6.67 6.10 -25.90
CA ASN A 264 5.74 7.20 -25.71
C ASN A 264 6.35 8.56 -26.07
N ILE A 265 7.66 8.65 -26.16
CA ILE A 265 8.38 9.88 -26.52
C ILE A 265 8.53 9.93 -28.04
N LYS A 266 7.86 10.89 -28.67
CA LYS A 266 7.92 11.10 -30.13
C LYS A 266 8.94 12.20 -30.41
N TRP A 267 10.21 11.84 -30.42
CA TRP A 267 11.35 12.76 -30.58
C TRP A 267 11.22 13.68 -31.80
N HIS A 268 10.75 13.15 -32.93
CA HIS A 268 10.57 13.89 -34.18
C HIS A 268 9.39 14.87 -34.17
N LEU A 269 8.46 14.74 -33.21
CA LEU A 269 7.30 15.61 -33.03
C LEU A 269 7.42 16.49 -31.78
N ASP A 270 8.49 16.32 -31.01
CA ASP A 270 8.66 16.97 -29.70
C ASP A 270 7.43 16.76 -28.80
N THR A 271 6.90 15.52 -28.74
CA THR A 271 5.74 15.22 -27.91
C THR A 271 5.88 13.94 -27.12
N ILE A 272 5.16 13.87 -25.99
CA ILE A 272 4.97 12.68 -25.17
C ILE A 272 3.51 12.26 -25.31
N GLU A 273 3.27 11.04 -25.81
CA GLU A 273 1.92 10.52 -26.07
C GLU A 273 1.68 9.23 -25.29
N PHE A 274 0.66 9.21 -24.45
CA PHE A 274 0.32 8.06 -23.63
C PHE A 274 -1.17 8.01 -23.29
N ILE A 275 -1.64 6.83 -22.85
CA ILE A 275 -2.99 6.63 -22.34
C ILE A 275 -2.93 6.69 -20.82
N GLN A 276 -3.69 7.61 -20.21
CA GLN A 276 -3.75 7.73 -18.75
C GLN A 276 -4.27 6.45 -18.10
N GLU A 277 -3.56 5.97 -17.09
CA GLU A 277 -3.92 4.75 -16.37
C GLU A 277 -5.31 4.86 -15.71
N LYS A 278 -5.63 6.01 -15.12
CA LYS A 278 -6.86 6.21 -14.33
C LYS A 278 -8.09 6.50 -15.17
N THR A 279 -7.97 7.33 -16.21
CA THR A 279 -9.11 7.84 -16.99
C THR A 279 -9.26 7.17 -18.35
N LYS A 280 -8.24 6.42 -18.78
CA LYS A 280 -8.13 5.79 -20.10
C LYS A 280 -8.16 6.77 -21.27
N ASN A 281 -7.97 8.07 -21.01
CA ASN A 281 -7.90 9.09 -22.04
C ASN A 281 -6.50 9.13 -22.67
N SER A 282 -6.44 9.31 -23.99
CA SER A 282 -5.20 9.62 -24.68
C SER A 282 -4.78 11.05 -24.37
N ILE A 283 -3.52 11.22 -23.99
CA ILE A 283 -2.92 12.51 -23.68
C ILE A 283 -1.71 12.74 -24.56
N ARG A 284 -1.59 13.96 -25.06
CA ARG A 284 -0.42 14.45 -25.78
C ARG A 284 0.11 15.68 -25.06
N LEU A 285 1.37 15.65 -24.66
CA LEU A 285 2.08 16.74 -23.97
C LEU A 285 3.30 17.15 -24.78
N PRO A 286 3.73 18.42 -24.69
CA PRO A 286 4.96 18.87 -25.35
C PRO A 286 6.20 18.26 -24.65
N LEU A 287 7.19 17.86 -25.43
CA LEU A 287 8.51 17.53 -24.93
C LEU A 287 9.33 18.82 -24.86
N ILE A 288 9.39 19.43 -23.70
CA ILE A 288 10.08 20.71 -23.47
C ILE A 288 11.59 20.49 -23.39
N ASP A 289 12.38 21.55 -23.71
CA ASP A 289 13.84 21.44 -23.84
C ASP A 289 14.55 20.92 -22.60
N ASN A 290 14.05 21.24 -21.40
CA ASN A 290 14.60 20.70 -20.14
C ASN A 290 14.41 19.19 -19.95
N LEU A 291 13.59 18.54 -20.79
CA LEU A 291 13.33 17.10 -20.77
C LEU A 291 14.03 16.35 -21.90
N LYS A 292 14.61 17.06 -22.86
CA LYS A 292 15.47 16.52 -23.95
C LYS A 292 16.87 16.26 -23.44
#